data_1a06f431678a701869583c16fc84f427
#
_entry.id   1a06f431678a701869583c16fc84f427
#
_cell.length_a   1.000
_cell.length_b   1.000
_cell.length_c   1.000
_cell.angle_alpha   90.00
_cell.angle_beta   90.00
_cell.angle_gamma   90.00
#
_symmetry.space_group_name_H-M   'P 1'
#
loop_
_entity.id
_entity.type
_entity.pdbx_description
1 polymer ?
#
loop_
_entity_poly.entity_id
_entity_poly.type
_entity_poly.pdbx_seq_one_letter_code
_entity_poly.pdbx_strand_id
1 'polypeptide(L)'
;LPNKVYGHGWILSGEEKMSKSKGNILDPLDIIETYGLDPLRYYLIKEVSFGNDGSISQDRLEDCINSDLANNYGNLCQRVTAFAEKNCSSIVPLIKKFNKEDLKILNKFTENLPLLRSEIDNQNVNFYINFIVNSLFEANKYFNDQEPWKKKDDPIRLNTIIYTTLEIVRKISF
;
A
#
# COMPACT_ATOMS: atom_id res chain seq x y z
N LEU A 1 14.19 -27.62 18.63
CA LEU A 1 14.66 -26.28 18.89
C LEU A 1 14.42 -25.42 17.63
N PRO A 2 14.04 -24.13 17.76
CA PRO A 2 13.88 -23.25 16.61
C PRO A 2 15.23 -23.01 15.95
N ASN A 3 15.22 -22.84 14.62
CA ASN A 3 16.44 -22.50 13.88
C ASN A 3 16.87 -21.04 14.09
N LYS A 4 15.92 -20.15 14.38
CA LYS A 4 16.15 -18.73 14.65
C LYS A 4 15.18 -18.24 15.72
N VAL A 5 15.62 -17.29 16.53
CA VAL A 5 14.80 -16.55 17.48
C VAL A 5 14.96 -15.07 17.15
N TYR A 6 13.83 -14.40 16.98
CA TYR A 6 13.81 -12.96 16.69
C TYR A 6 13.30 -12.20 17.91
N GLY A 7 14.01 -11.15 18.30
CA GLY A 7 13.55 -10.18 19.29
C GLY A 7 12.95 -8.97 18.60
N HIS A 8 11.80 -8.51 19.06
CA HIS A 8 11.20 -7.24 18.63
C HIS A 8 11.45 -6.17 19.70
N GLY A 9 11.38 -4.89 19.30
CA GLY A 9 11.47 -3.75 20.21
C GLY A 9 10.17 -3.50 20.99
N TRP A 10 10.20 -2.49 21.84
CA TRP A 10 9.03 -2.07 22.63
C TRP A 10 8.09 -1.20 21.79
N ILE A 11 6.82 -1.29 22.11
CA ILE A 11 5.82 -0.33 21.66
C ILE A 11 5.71 0.77 22.72
N LEU A 12 6.02 1.99 22.32
CA LEU A 12 6.01 3.17 23.17
C LEU A 12 4.77 4.02 22.90
N SER A 13 4.32 4.77 23.91
CA SER A 13 3.35 5.85 23.74
C SER A 13 4.12 7.17 23.74
N GLY A 14 4.25 7.77 22.55
CA GLY A 14 5.22 8.86 22.38
C GLY A 14 6.66 8.36 22.56
N GLU A 15 7.43 8.98 23.43
CA GLU A 15 8.80 8.57 23.77
C GLU A 15 8.88 7.71 25.04
N GLU A 16 7.73 7.43 25.68
CA GLU A 16 7.67 6.75 26.95
C GLU A 16 7.14 5.32 26.86
N LYS A 17 7.67 4.45 27.73
CA LYS A 17 7.11 3.11 27.91
C LYS A 17 5.68 3.20 28.44
N MET A 18 4.77 2.43 27.84
CA MET A 18 3.39 2.31 28.30
C MET A 18 3.33 1.80 29.74
N SER A 19 2.55 2.46 30.57
CA SER A 19 2.35 2.06 31.98
C SER A 19 0.93 2.37 32.45
N LYS A 20 0.31 1.42 33.16
CA LYS A 20 -1.02 1.59 33.76
C LYS A 20 -1.05 2.78 34.74
N SER A 21 0.03 2.97 35.51
CA SER A 21 0.13 4.07 36.47
C SER A 21 0.22 5.44 35.81
N LYS A 22 0.69 5.53 34.56
CA LYS A 22 0.78 6.80 33.79
C LYS A 22 -0.47 7.07 32.96
N GLY A 23 -1.37 6.11 32.81
CA GLY A 23 -2.57 6.25 31.99
C GLY A 23 -2.30 6.42 30.49
N ASN A 24 -1.09 6.05 30.02
CA ASN A 24 -0.67 6.22 28.64
C ASN A 24 -0.72 4.93 27.83
N ILE A 25 -1.53 3.96 28.27
CA ILE A 25 -1.74 2.70 27.54
C ILE A 25 -2.73 2.94 26.41
N LEU A 26 -2.36 2.55 25.21
CA LEU A 26 -3.26 2.39 24.10
C LEU A 26 -3.72 0.93 24.07
N ASP A 27 -4.99 0.69 24.42
CA ASP A 27 -5.55 -0.67 24.38
C ASP A 27 -5.79 -1.06 22.93
N PRO A 28 -5.15 -2.13 22.44
CA PRO A 28 -5.37 -2.58 21.07
C PRO A 28 -6.81 -3.01 20.78
N LEU A 29 -7.58 -3.43 21.80
CA LEU A 29 -8.99 -3.80 21.60
C LEU A 29 -9.84 -2.57 21.32
N ASP A 30 -9.62 -1.46 22.03
CA ASP A 30 -10.34 -0.21 21.79
C ASP A 30 -10.01 0.34 20.38
N ILE A 31 -8.75 0.20 19.95
CA ILE A 31 -8.32 0.60 18.60
C ILE A 31 -9.00 -0.29 17.55
N ILE A 32 -9.07 -1.60 17.77
CA ILE A 32 -9.72 -2.54 16.86
C ILE A 32 -11.22 -2.25 16.76
N GLU A 33 -11.89 -1.94 17.87
CA GLU A 33 -13.30 -1.59 17.88
C GLU A 33 -13.57 -0.31 17.08
N THR A 34 -12.67 0.67 17.15
CA THR A 34 -12.82 1.97 16.48
C THR A 34 -12.45 1.94 15.01
N TYR A 35 -11.31 1.34 14.66
CA TYR A 35 -10.70 1.42 13.32
C TYR A 35 -10.68 0.09 12.57
N GLY A 36 -10.91 -1.03 13.25
CA GLY A 36 -10.78 -2.38 12.70
C GLY A 36 -9.39 -2.99 12.91
N LEU A 37 -9.32 -4.30 12.74
CA LEU A 37 -8.10 -5.09 12.97
C LEU A 37 -7.02 -4.81 11.90
N ASP A 38 -7.39 -4.78 10.63
CA ASP A 38 -6.43 -4.67 9.54
C ASP A 38 -5.72 -3.31 9.50
N PRO A 39 -6.38 -2.16 9.73
CA PRO A 39 -5.70 -0.87 9.87
C PRO A 39 -4.66 -0.84 11.00
N LEU A 40 -4.96 -1.44 12.16
CA LEU A 40 -4.01 -1.53 13.26
C LEU A 40 -2.80 -2.39 12.87
N ARG A 41 -3.01 -3.55 12.27
CA ARG A 41 -1.93 -4.43 11.79
C ARG A 41 -1.05 -3.73 10.76
N TYR A 42 -1.68 -3.06 9.79
CA TYR A 42 -0.98 -2.29 8.78
C TYR A 42 -0.09 -1.21 9.41
N TYR A 43 -0.65 -0.42 10.32
CA TYR A 43 0.06 0.63 11.03
C TYR A 43 1.28 0.11 11.79
N LEU A 44 1.11 -0.95 12.59
CA LEU A 44 2.19 -1.54 13.37
C LEU A 44 3.33 -2.07 12.48
N ILE A 45 3.00 -2.70 11.37
CA ILE A 45 4.01 -3.22 10.44
C ILE A 45 4.72 -2.08 9.70
N LYS A 46 4.00 -1.02 9.36
CA LYS A 46 4.56 0.11 8.60
C LYS A 46 5.43 1.01 9.46
N GLU A 47 4.95 1.38 10.65
CA GLU A 47 5.59 2.42 11.49
C GLU A 47 6.65 1.86 12.44
N VAL A 48 6.57 0.58 12.79
CA VAL A 48 7.50 -0.06 13.72
C VAL A 48 8.43 -1.01 12.97
N SER A 49 9.65 -0.55 12.71
CA SER A 49 10.69 -1.41 12.12
C SER A 49 11.03 -2.55 13.06
N PHE A 50 11.02 -3.79 12.55
CA PHE A 50 11.30 -4.97 13.35
C PHE A 50 12.69 -4.88 14.03
N GLY A 51 12.74 -5.20 15.32
CA GLY A 51 13.95 -5.12 16.14
C GLY A 51 14.22 -3.76 16.79
N ASN A 52 13.49 -2.71 16.41
CA ASN A 52 13.58 -1.39 17.00
C ASN A 52 12.35 -1.07 17.86
N ASP A 53 12.50 -0.14 18.81
CA ASP A 53 11.38 0.43 19.52
C ASP A 53 10.55 1.30 18.57
N GLY A 54 9.23 1.23 18.70
CA GLY A 54 8.29 2.00 17.89
C GLY A 54 7.35 2.84 18.73
N SER A 55 7.22 4.11 18.39
CA SER A 55 6.24 5.00 19.02
C SER A 55 4.93 4.94 18.27
N ILE A 56 3.84 4.66 18.99
CA ILE A 56 2.49 4.71 18.44
C ILE A 56 1.68 5.84 19.08
N SER A 57 0.79 6.43 18.28
CA SER A 57 -0.21 7.39 18.73
C SER A 57 -1.45 7.27 17.85
N GLN A 58 -2.58 7.70 18.39
CA GLN A 58 -3.84 7.70 17.66
C GLN A 58 -3.77 8.59 16.42
N ASP A 59 -3.23 9.79 16.53
CA ASP A 59 -3.09 10.73 15.42
C ASP A 59 -2.29 10.11 14.25
N ARG A 60 -1.17 9.45 14.57
CA ARG A 60 -0.34 8.77 13.56
C ARG A 60 -1.05 7.58 12.91
N LEU A 61 -1.87 6.85 13.69
CA LEU A 61 -2.70 5.77 13.15
C LEU A 61 -3.73 6.33 12.16
N GLU A 62 -4.44 7.39 12.54
CA GLU A 62 -5.42 8.04 11.68
C GLU A 62 -4.79 8.62 10.41
N ASP A 63 -3.66 9.29 10.54
CA ASP A 63 -2.90 9.80 9.38
C ASP A 63 -2.47 8.67 8.45
N CYS A 64 -1.99 7.56 8.99
CA CYS A 64 -1.59 6.38 8.21
C CYS A 64 -2.77 5.76 7.46
N ILE A 65 -3.91 5.59 8.14
CA ILE A 65 -5.15 5.06 7.53
C ILE A 65 -5.62 5.99 6.41
N ASN A 66 -5.69 7.28 6.68
CA ASN A 66 -6.20 8.26 5.74
C ASN A 66 -5.26 8.45 4.54
N SER A 67 -3.95 8.57 4.77
CA SER A 67 -2.99 8.82 3.67
C SER A 67 -2.81 7.60 2.79
N ASP A 68 -2.55 6.44 3.38
CA ASP A 68 -2.11 5.27 2.62
C ASP A 68 -3.28 4.40 2.16
N LEU A 69 -4.20 4.08 3.07
CA LEU A 69 -5.29 3.16 2.76
C LEU A 69 -6.42 3.88 2.04
N ALA A 70 -6.89 5.02 2.55
CA ALA A 70 -8.02 5.71 1.95
C ALA A 70 -7.59 6.54 0.71
N ASN A 71 -6.68 7.51 0.89
CA ASN A 71 -6.37 8.49 -0.16
C ASN A 71 -5.38 7.96 -1.21
N ASN A 72 -4.52 7.01 -0.88
CA ASN A 72 -3.60 6.43 -1.85
C ASN A 72 -4.22 5.18 -2.50
N TYR A 73 -4.40 4.09 -1.75
CA TYR A 73 -4.89 2.82 -2.29
C TYR A 73 -6.39 2.88 -2.68
N GLY A 74 -7.26 3.25 -1.74
CA GLY A 74 -8.71 3.27 -1.95
C GLY A 74 -9.12 4.22 -3.08
N ASN A 75 -8.54 5.42 -3.11
CA ASN A 75 -8.80 6.40 -4.17
C ASN A 75 -8.34 5.89 -5.55
N LEU A 76 -7.16 5.25 -5.64
CA LEU A 76 -6.70 4.66 -6.90
C LEU A 76 -7.65 3.57 -7.39
N CYS A 77 -8.04 2.66 -6.50
CA CYS A 77 -9.00 1.59 -6.81
C CYS A 77 -10.33 2.17 -7.31
N GLN A 78 -10.91 3.10 -6.56
CA GLN A 78 -12.18 3.73 -6.92
C GLN A 78 -12.10 4.44 -8.27
N ARG A 79 -11.05 5.21 -8.51
CA ARG A 79 -10.88 5.96 -9.76
C ARG A 79 -10.74 5.05 -10.95
N VAL A 80 -9.88 4.03 -10.88
CA VAL A 80 -9.64 3.15 -12.04
C VAL A 80 -10.83 2.25 -12.32
N THR A 81 -11.51 1.73 -11.28
CA THR A 81 -12.71 0.89 -11.47
C THR A 81 -13.88 1.69 -12.04
N ALA A 82 -14.13 2.89 -11.53
CA ALA A 82 -15.16 3.80 -12.10
C ALA A 82 -14.82 4.18 -13.55
N PHE A 83 -13.55 4.34 -13.89
CA PHE A 83 -13.12 4.61 -15.26
C PHE A 83 -13.32 3.39 -16.18
N ALA A 84 -13.03 2.19 -15.69
CA ALA A 84 -13.28 0.93 -16.41
C ALA A 84 -14.78 0.68 -16.62
N GLU A 85 -15.59 0.92 -15.60
CA GLU A 85 -17.05 0.84 -15.71
C GLU A 85 -17.58 1.74 -16.82
N LYS A 86 -17.20 3.00 -16.79
CA LYS A 86 -17.69 4.02 -17.73
C LYS A 86 -17.22 3.83 -19.17
N ASN A 87 -15.98 3.37 -19.38
CA ASN A 87 -15.33 3.37 -20.70
C ASN A 87 -15.09 1.97 -21.27
N CYS A 88 -15.19 0.90 -20.46
CA CYS A 88 -14.92 -0.48 -20.85
C CYS A 88 -16.06 -1.43 -20.47
N SER A 89 -17.28 -0.90 -20.18
CA SER A 89 -18.47 -1.70 -19.81
C SER A 89 -18.21 -2.67 -18.65
N SER A 90 -17.45 -2.22 -17.63
CA SER A 90 -17.04 -3.03 -16.47
C SER A 90 -16.21 -4.27 -16.81
N ILE A 91 -15.61 -4.31 -17.99
CA ILE A 91 -14.73 -5.40 -18.42
C ILE A 91 -13.29 -4.91 -18.42
N VAL A 92 -12.36 -5.75 -17.94
CA VAL A 92 -10.92 -5.46 -18.06
C VAL A 92 -10.57 -5.41 -19.56
N PRO A 93 -10.08 -4.27 -20.07
CA PRO A 93 -9.88 -4.12 -21.50
C PRO A 93 -8.75 -4.98 -22.04
N LEU A 94 -8.89 -5.46 -23.26
CA LEU A 94 -7.83 -6.14 -23.98
C LEU A 94 -6.80 -5.13 -24.48
N ILE A 95 -5.52 -5.46 -24.32
CA ILE A 95 -4.42 -4.59 -24.71
C ILE A 95 -3.91 -4.97 -26.08
N LYS A 96 -3.58 -3.95 -26.88
CA LYS A 96 -2.91 -4.13 -28.17
C LYS A 96 -1.41 -3.80 -28.10
N LYS A 97 -1.03 -2.79 -27.34
CA LYS A 97 0.37 -2.32 -27.29
C LYS A 97 0.63 -1.55 -26.00
N PHE A 98 1.76 -1.86 -25.34
CA PHE A 98 2.33 -1.06 -24.27
C PHE A 98 3.35 -0.05 -24.80
N ASN A 99 3.44 1.10 -24.17
CA ASN A 99 4.57 2.01 -24.32
C ASN A 99 5.64 1.78 -23.22
N LYS A 100 6.71 2.58 -23.23
CA LYS A 100 7.82 2.41 -22.27
C LYS A 100 7.39 2.71 -20.83
N GLU A 101 6.53 3.69 -20.63
CA GLU A 101 6.01 4.09 -19.32
C GLU A 101 5.14 2.99 -18.71
N ASP A 102 4.29 2.35 -19.52
CA ASP A 102 3.45 1.23 -19.10
C ASP A 102 4.31 0.05 -18.64
N LEU A 103 5.29 -0.33 -19.47
CA LEU A 103 6.19 -1.44 -19.16
C LEU A 103 7.05 -1.14 -17.92
N LYS A 104 7.54 0.10 -17.77
CA LYS A 104 8.34 0.50 -16.61
C LYS A 104 7.60 0.26 -15.31
N ILE A 105 6.34 0.70 -15.22
CA ILE A 105 5.56 0.56 -13.99
C ILE A 105 5.09 -0.87 -13.77
N LEU A 106 4.73 -1.61 -14.82
CA LEU A 106 4.32 -3.02 -14.72
C LEU A 106 5.46 -3.95 -14.31
N ASN A 107 6.67 -3.70 -14.80
CA ASN A 107 7.82 -4.54 -14.53
C ASN A 107 8.43 -4.30 -13.16
N LYS A 108 8.18 -3.13 -12.55
CA LYS A 108 8.74 -2.76 -11.25
C LYS A 108 8.57 -3.87 -10.20
N PHE A 109 7.38 -4.46 -10.09
CA PHE A 109 7.14 -5.56 -9.14
C PHE A 109 7.91 -6.82 -9.50
N THR A 110 7.86 -7.22 -10.76
CA THR A 110 8.51 -8.45 -11.21
C THR A 110 10.03 -8.38 -11.04
N GLU A 111 10.62 -7.25 -11.38
CA GLU A 111 12.06 -7.02 -11.26
C GLU A 111 12.53 -6.96 -9.79
N ASN A 112 11.69 -6.50 -8.88
CA ASN A 112 12.01 -6.39 -7.46
C ASN A 112 11.56 -7.60 -6.62
N LEU A 113 10.88 -8.59 -7.18
CA LEU A 113 10.43 -9.77 -6.43
C LEU A 113 11.54 -10.51 -5.68
N PRO A 114 12.76 -10.73 -6.24
CA PRO A 114 13.84 -11.37 -5.50
C PRO A 114 14.28 -10.56 -4.28
N LEU A 115 14.37 -9.23 -4.42
CA LEU A 115 14.70 -8.33 -3.31
C LEU A 115 13.60 -8.37 -2.23
N LEU A 116 12.34 -8.23 -2.63
CA LEU A 116 11.20 -8.24 -1.69
C LEU A 116 11.13 -9.55 -0.90
N ARG A 117 11.39 -10.69 -1.53
CA ARG A 117 11.47 -11.99 -0.85
C ARG A 117 12.61 -12.02 0.16
N SER A 118 13.81 -11.57 -0.23
CA SER A 118 14.96 -11.48 0.66
C SER A 118 14.69 -10.61 1.88
N GLU A 119 14.00 -9.47 1.69
CA GLU A 119 13.66 -8.57 2.79
C GLU A 119 12.66 -9.22 3.78
N ILE A 120 11.66 -9.95 3.26
CA ILE A 120 10.73 -10.72 4.11
C ILE A 120 11.45 -11.84 4.86
N ASP A 121 12.35 -12.57 4.20
CA ASP A 121 13.14 -13.64 4.84
C ASP A 121 14.06 -13.09 5.97
N ASN A 122 14.49 -11.84 5.83
CA ASN A 122 15.27 -11.10 6.84
C ASN A 122 14.39 -10.35 7.87
N GLN A 123 13.08 -10.57 7.86
CA GLN A 123 12.10 -9.91 8.75
C GLN A 123 11.98 -8.38 8.54
N ASN A 124 12.46 -7.85 7.42
CA ASN A 124 12.35 -6.44 7.08
C ASN A 124 11.00 -6.16 6.40
N VAL A 125 9.91 -6.48 7.10
CA VAL A 125 8.54 -6.35 6.57
C VAL A 125 8.19 -4.88 6.32
N ASN A 126 8.75 -3.97 7.12
CA ASN A 126 8.59 -2.53 6.92
C ASN A 126 9.10 -2.07 5.55
N PHE A 127 10.24 -2.60 5.08
CA PHE A 127 10.73 -2.33 3.72
C PHE A 127 9.72 -2.77 2.65
N TYR A 128 9.15 -3.98 2.82
CA TYR A 128 8.14 -4.51 1.91
C TYR A 128 6.91 -3.61 1.82
N ILE A 129 6.35 -3.22 2.96
CA ILE A 129 5.18 -2.31 3.01
C ILE A 129 5.50 -0.95 2.39
N ASN A 130 6.66 -0.37 2.71
CA ASN A 130 7.07 0.91 2.11
C ASN A 130 7.26 0.82 0.59
N PHE A 131 7.75 -0.30 0.07
CA PHE A 131 7.82 -0.54 -1.36
C PHE A 131 6.43 -0.54 -2.00
N ILE A 132 5.44 -1.19 -1.37
CA ILE A 132 4.03 -1.21 -1.82
C ILE A 132 3.44 0.20 -1.83
N VAL A 133 3.58 0.95 -0.73
CA VAL A 133 3.06 2.32 -0.61
C VAL A 133 3.68 3.24 -1.66
N ASN A 134 5.00 3.19 -1.85
CA ASN A 134 5.68 3.96 -2.89
C ASN A 134 5.20 3.58 -4.30
N SER A 135 4.94 2.30 -4.53
CA SER A 135 4.42 1.82 -5.81
C SER A 135 2.99 2.31 -6.09
N LEU A 136 2.17 2.47 -5.03
CA LEU A 136 0.85 3.09 -5.14
C LEU A 136 0.93 4.57 -5.50
N PHE A 137 1.86 5.33 -4.90
CA PHE A 137 2.09 6.72 -5.28
C PHE A 137 2.51 6.85 -6.76
N GLU A 138 3.39 5.98 -7.22
CA GLU A 138 3.79 5.96 -8.64
C GLU A 138 2.64 5.57 -9.57
N ALA A 139 1.77 4.64 -9.15
CA ALA A 139 0.58 4.26 -9.91
C ALA A 139 -0.44 5.40 -10.01
N ASN A 140 -0.68 6.13 -8.90
CA ASN A 140 -1.50 7.33 -8.91
C ASN A 140 -0.91 8.41 -9.82
N LYS A 141 0.42 8.63 -9.73
CA LYS A 141 1.12 9.56 -10.61
C LYS A 141 0.99 9.16 -12.08
N TYR A 142 1.26 7.88 -12.40
CA TYR A 142 1.09 7.34 -13.75
C TYR A 142 -0.32 7.61 -14.30
N PHE A 143 -1.36 7.27 -13.53
CA PHE A 143 -2.74 7.48 -13.96
C PHE A 143 -3.05 8.96 -14.22
N ASN A 144 -2.52 9.87 -13.38
CA ASN A 144 -2.66 11.30 -13.56
C ASN A 144 -1.89 11.80 -14.79
N ASP A 145 -0.62 11.41 -14.95
CA ASP A 145 0.25 11.87 -16.03
C ASP A 145 -0.25 11.38 -17.42
N GLN A 146 -0.87 10.19 -17.46
CA GLN A 146 -1.45 9.65 -18.69
C GLN A 146 -2.78 10.29 -19.09
N GLU A 147 -3.44 11.02 -18.18
CA GLU A 147 -4.67 11.77 -18.41
C GLU A 147 -5.74 10.98 -19.20
N PRO A 148 -6.19 9.81 -18.71
CA PRO A 148 -7.12 8.94 -19.47
C PRO A 148 -8.43 9.65 -19.83
N TRP A 149 -8.84 10.65 -19.06
CA TRP A 149 -10.03 11.47 -19.35
C TRP A 149 -9.90 12.32 -20.62
N LYS A 150 -8.67 12.56 -21.10
CA LYS A 150 -8.38 13.26 -22.37
C LYS A 150 -8.17 12.31 -23.56
N LYS A 151 -8.27 10.99 -23.35
CA LYS A 151 -7.97 9.97 -24.39
C LYS A 151 -9.21 9.33 -24.98
N LYS A 152 -10.37 10.01 -24.95
CA LYS A 152 -11.62 9.46 -25.49
C LYS A 152 -11.57 9.17 -26.99
N ASP A 153 -10.80 9.95 -27.73
CA ASP A 153 -10.61 9.77 -29.17
C ASP A 153 -9.52 8.74 -29.54
N ASP A 154 -8.80 8.20 -28.53
CA ASP A 154 -7.84 7.12 -28.69
C ASP A 154 -8.19 5.94 -27.76
N PRO A 155 -9.16 5.11 -28.13
CA PRO A 155 -9.61 3.99 -27.30
C PRO A 155 -8.54 2.95 -27.06
N ILE A 156 -7.55 2.81 -27.96
CA ILE A 156 -6.44 1.85 -27.80
C ILE A 156 -5.56 2.32 -26.63
N ARG A 157 -5.20 3.60 -26.60
CA ARG A 157 -4.39 4.16 -25.52
C ARG A 157 -5.17 4.18 -24.21
N LEU A 158 -6.43 4.59 -24.24
CA LEU A 158 -7.32 4.59 -23.09
C LEU A 158 -7.39 3.21 -22.42
N ASN A 159 -7.66 2.17 -23.19
CA ASN A 159 -7.72 0.79 -22.74
C ASN A 159 -6.39 0.34 -22.10
N THR A 160 -5.26 0.70 -22.71
CA THR A 160 -3.94 0.36 -22.18
C THR A 160 -3.68 1.02 -20.81
N ILE A 161 -4.03 2.29 -20.64
CA ILE A 161 -3.87 3.01 -19.36
C ILE A 161 -4.74 2.37 -18.27
N ILE A 162 -6.01 2.09 -18.57
CA ILE A 162 -6.95 1.46 -17.63
C ILE A 162 -6.41 0.09 -17.21
N TYR A 163 -6.05 -0.76 -18.17
CA TYR A 163 -5.49 -2.08 -17.89
C TYR A 163 -4.23 -1.99 -17.03
N THR A 164 -3.27 -1.15 -17.43
CA THR A 164 -2.00 -1.00 -16.71
C THR A 164 -2.24 -0.64 -15.25
N THR A 165 -3.15 0.30 -14.99
CA THR A 165 -3.48 0.71 -13.62
C THR A 165 -4.20 -0.39 -12.84
N LEU A 166 -5.16 -1.09 -13.46
CA LEU A 166 -5.84 -2.24 -12.84
C LEU A 166 -4.87 -3.37 -12.51
N GLU A 167 -3.92 -3.66 -13.40
CA GLU A 167 -2.92 -4.71 -13.18
C GLU A 167 -1.95 -4.36 -12.04
N ILE A 168 -1.61 -3.08 -11.86
CA ILE A 168 -0.82 -2.63 -10.71
C ILE A 168 -1.63 -2.80 -9.43
N VAL A 169 -2.89 -2.35 -9.41
CA VAL A 169 -3.78 -2.55 -8.25
C VAL A 169 -3.88 -4.04 -7.91
N ARG A 170 -4.08 -4.91 -8.91
CA ARG A 170 -4.11 -6.35 -8.70
C ARG A 170 -2.81 -6.89 -8.08
N LYS A 171 -1.64 -6.49 -8.60
CA LYS A 171 -0.34 -6.93 -8.07
C LYS A 171 -0.09 -6.47 -6.63
N ILE A 172 -0.59 -5.31 -6.26
CA ILE A 172 -0.43 -4.74 -4.91
C ILE A 172 -1.37 -5.41 -3.90
N SER A 173 -2.53 -5.91 -4.36
CA SER A 173 -3.56 -6.54 -3.51
C SER A 173 -3.21 -7.98 -3.08
N PHE A 174 -2.14 -8.57 -3.59
CA PHE A 174 -1.64 -9.90 -3.27
C PHE A 174 -0.32 -9.87 -2.51
#